data_ee79cf62bd8e917f197c950f82282a0c
#
_entry.id   ee79cf62bd8e917f197c950f82282a0c
#
_cell.length_a   1.000
_cell.length_b   1.000
_cell.length_c   1.000
_cell.angle_alpha   90.00
_cell.angle_beta   90.00
_cell.angle_gamma   90.00
#
_symmetry.space_group_name_H-M   'P 1'
#
loop_
_entity.id
_entity.type
_entity.pdbx_description
1 polymer ?
#
loop_
_entity_poly.entity_id
_entity_poly.type
_entity_poly.pdbx_seq_one_letter_code
_entity_poly.pdbx_strand_id
1 'polypeptide(L)'
;MSVEVSLFITIAMLLGNAFFVGAEFALVSARRSNIELAALAGSRTAKVTLRAMERVSLMLAGAQLGVTVCSLVLGAAGEPLIAHLLEAPLHGMGVSTAWAHPISFAIALSVMVYLHVVIGEMIPKNISLATSCLLYTSDAADE
;
A
#
# COMPACT_ATOMS: atom_id res chain seq x y z
N MET A 1 -15.11 14.76 -11.86
CA MET A 1 -15.39 14.07 -10.59
C MET A 1 -15.49 15.12 -9.49
N SER A 2 -16.36 14.95 -8.49
CA SER A 2 -16.32 15.88 -7.34
C SER A 2 -15.04 15.63 -6.52
N VAL A 3 -14.53 16.68 -5.86
CA VAL A 3 -13.34 16.62 -5.01
C VAL A 3 -13.47 15.53 -3.94
N GLU A 4 -14.67 15.42 -3.35
CA GLU A 4 -14.97 14.40 -2.32
C GLU A 4 -14.84 12.97 -2.84
N VAL A 5 -15.35 12.70 -4.04
CA VAL A 5 -15.25 11.36 -4.67
C VAL A 5 -13.78 11.05 -5.03
N SER A 6 -13.04 12.03 -5.57
CA SER A 6 -11.62 11.84 -5.88
C SER A 6 -10.81 11.58 -4.62
N LEU A 7 -11.08 12.30 -3.53
CA LEU A 7 -10.42 12.10 -2.24
C LEU A 7 -10.73 10.71 -1.66
N PHE A 8 -11.99 10.29 -1.69
CA PHE A 8 -12.38 8.96 -1.23
C PHE A 8 -11.67 7.85 -2.02
N ILE A 9 -11.66 7.95 -3.35
CA ILE A 9 -10.99 6.98 -4.22
C ILE A 9 -9.48 6.96 -3.92
N THR A 10 -8.85 8.13 -3.77
CA THR A 10 -7.42 8.25 -3.46
C THR A 10 -7.08 7.53 -2.15
N ILE A 11 -7.83 7.79 -1.08
CA ILE A 11 -7.62 7.13 0.22
C ILE A 11 -7.88 5.62 0.11
N ALA A 12 -8.98 5.21 -0.52
CA ALA A 12 -9.32 3.80 -0.68
C ALA A 12 -8.25 3.03 -1.46
N MET A 13 -7.71 3.62 -2.54
CA MET A 13 -6.66 2.99 -3.33
C MET A 13 -5.32 2.96 -2.60
N LEU A 14 -5.00 3.98 -1.82
CA LEU A 14 -3.79 4.00 -1.00
C LEU A 14 -3.82 2.90 0.07
N LEU A 15 -4.96 2.75 0.75
CA LEU A 15 -5.16 1.67 1.73
C LEU A 15 -5.19 0.29 1.07
N GLY A 16 -5.81 0.16 -0.09
CA GLY A 16 -5.80 -1.08 -0.89
C GLY A 16 -4.39 -1.48 -1.29
N ASN A 17 -3.59 -0.53 -1.76
CA ASN A 17 -2.18 -0.75 -2.08
C ASN A 17 -1.39 -1.22 -0.85
N ALA A 18 -1.54 -0.53 0.28
CA ALA A 18 -0.91 -0.91 1.54
C ALA A 18 -1.32 -2.31 2.01
N PHE A 19 -2.59 -2.68 1.82
CA PHE A 19 -3.07 -4.02 2.12
C PHE A 19 -2.40 -5.10 1.26
N PHE A 20 -2.32 -4.92 -0.06
CA PHE A 20 -1.70 -5.91 -0.95
C PHE A 20 -0.20 -6.05 -0.67
N VAL A 21 0.52 -4.94 -0.47
CA VAL A 21 1.95 -4.95 -0.12
C VAL A 21 2.15 -5.61 1.24
N GLY A 22 1.36 -5.27 2.25
CA GLY A 22 1.42 -5.88 3.57
C GLY A 22 1.16 -7.39 3.55
N ALA A 23 0.15 -7.82 2.78
CA ALA A 23 -0.19 -9.24 2.62
C ALA A 23 0.93 -10.01 1.90
N GLU A 24 1.53 -9.44 0.85
CA GLU A 24 2.67 -10.01 0.13
C GLU A 24 3.85 -10.24 1.08
N PHE A 25 4.27 -9.21 1.80
CA PHE A 25 5.40 -9.30 2.71
C PHE A 25 5.12 -10.18 3.93
N ALA A 26 3.90 -10.17 4.47
CA ALA A 26 3.50 -11.08 5.53
C ALA A 26 3.59 -12.54 5.09
N LEU A 27 3.16 -12.85 3.86
CA LEU A 27 3.22 -14.21 3.33
C LEU A 27 4.67 -14.70 3.12
N VAL A 28 5.53 -13.84 2.59
CA VAL A 28 6.94 -14.16 2.30
C VAL A 28 7.78 -14.27 3.58
N SER A 29 7.49 -13.42 4.59
CA SER A 29 8.23 -13.42 5.85
C SER A 29 7.72 -14.46 6.87
N ALA A 30 6.55 -15.05 6.63
CA ALA A 30 5.95 -16.02 7.55
C ALA A 30 6.74 -17.34 7.60
N ARG A 31 7.02 -17.82 8.81
CA ARG A 31 7.64 -19.15 9.01
C ARG A 31 6.61 -20.25 8.84
N ARG A 32 6.83 -21.12 7.86
CA ARG A 32 5.92 -22.23 7.56
C ARG A 32 5.73 -23.15 8.75
N SER A 33 6.79 -23.47 9.50
CA SER A 33 6.76 -24.35 10.66
C SER A 33 5.77 -23.90 11.75
N ASN A 34 5.78 -22.60 12.08
CA ASN A 34 4.87 -22.06 13.10
C ASN A 34 3.41 -22.08 12.64
N ILE A 35 3.20 -21.84 11.35
CA ILE A 35 1.86 -21.88 10.74
C ILE A 35 1.34 -23.33 10.68
N GLU A 36 2.18 -24.32 10.40
CA GLU A 36 1.83 -25.74 10.42
C GLU A 36 1.42 -26.20 11.83
N LEU A 37 2.16 -25.81 12.87
CA LEU A 37 1.81 -26.08 14.26
C LEU A 37 0.46 -25.47 14.64
N ALA A 38 0.22 -24.21 14.30
CA ALA A 38 -1.06 -23.55 14.55
C ALA A 38 -2.22 -24.18 13.77
N ALA A 39 -1.98 -24.66 12.55
CA ALA A 39 -2.96 -25.36 11.73
C ALA A 39 -3.33 -26.74 12.33
N LEU A 40 -2.36 -27.47 12.88
CA LEU A 40 -2.56 -28.73 13.60
C LEU A 40 -3.33 -28.49 14.91
N ALA A 41 -3.09 -27.38 15.60
CA ALA A 41 -3.86 -26.96 16.77
C ALA A 41 -5.31 -26.54 16.45
N GLY A 42 -5.74 -26.59 15.19
CA GLY A 42 -7.13 -26.36 14.78
C GLY A 42 -7.43 -24.94 14.28
N SER A 43 -6.45 -24.04 14.20
CA SER A 43 -6.65 -22.66 13.71
C SER A 43 -7.08 -22.66 12.24
N ARG A 44 -8.27 -22.07 11.97
CA ARG A 44 -8.79 -21.91 10.60
C ARG A 44 -7.94 -20.93 9.78
N THR A 45 -7.49 -19.86 10.40
CA THR A 45 -6.65 -18.84 9.77
C THR A 45 -5.32 -19.46 9.33
N ALA A 46 -4.66 -20.23 10.21
CA ALA A 46 -3.41 -20.91 9.90
C ALA A 46 -3.56 -21.90 8.73
N LYS A 47 -4.68 -22.64 8.64
CA LYS A 47 -4.98 -23.53 7.51
C LYS A 47 -5.14 -22.78 6.18
N VAL A 48 -5.75 -21.59 6.20
CA VAL A 48 -5.89 -20.74 5.00
C VAL A 48 -4.52 -20.19 4.58
N THR A 49 -3.73 -19.71 5.55
CA THR A 49 -2.37 -19.20 5.29
C THR A 49 -1.46 -20.30 4.73
N LEU A 50 -1.53 -21.51 5.27
CA LEU A 50 -0.75 -22.67 4.77
C LEU A 50 -1.07 -22.98 3.31
N ARG A 51 -2.36 -22.97 2.93
CA ARG A 51 -2.78 -23.14 1.52
C ARG A 51 -2.27 -22.00 0.62
N ALA A 52 -2.24 -20.77 1.13
CA ALA A 52 -1.67 -19.65 0.40
C ALA A 52 -0.16 -19.83 0.18
N MET A 53 0.56 -20.34 1.19
CA MET A 53 1.99 -20.65 1.09
C MET A 53 2.30 -21.80 0.12
N GLU A 54 1.38 -22.76 -0.06
CA GLU A 54 1.51 -23.82 -1.07
C GLU A 54 1.41 -23.28 -2.52
N ARG A 55 0.77 -22.12 -2.68
CA ARG A 55 0.57 -21.44 -3.98
C ARG A 55 1.16 -20.03 -3.98
N VAL A 56 2.34 -19.89 -3.39
CA VAL A 56 2.96 -18.58 -3.17
C VAL A 56 3.08 -17.76 -4.46
N SER A 57 3.48 -18.38 -5.57
CA SER A 57 3.63 -17.68 -6.86
C SER A 57 2.31 -17.09 -7.36
N LEU A 58 1.19 -17.81 -7.18
CA LEU A 58 -0.13 -17.32 -7.54
C LEU A 58 -0.58 -16.18 -6.63
N MET A 59 -0.30 -16.30 -5.33
CA MET A 59 -0.63 -15.26 -4.34
C MET A 59 0.18 -13.98 -4.60
N LEU A 60 1.48 -14.09 -4.87
CA LEU A 60 2.33 -12.95 -5.22
C LEU A 60 1.87 -12.29 -6.53
N ALA A 61 1.57 -13.07 -7.56
CA ALA A 61 1.04 -12.53 -8.81
C ALA A 61 -0.28 -11.77 -8.61
N GLY A 62 -1.18 -12.30 -7.78
CA GLY A 62 -2.42 -11.63 -7.41
C GLY A 62 -2.20 -10.35 -6.62
N ALA A 63 -1.30 -10.36 -5.66
CA ALA A 63 -0.94 -9.17 -4.88
C ALA A 63 -0.34 -8.08 -5.77
N GLN A 64 0.60 -8.43 -6.66
CA GLN A 64 1.21 -7.49 -7.60
C GLN A 64 0.19 -6.90 -8.58
N LEU A 65 -0.77 -7.72 -9.05
CA LEU A 65 -1.87 -7.20 -9.87
C LEU A 65 -2.71 -6.19 -9.07
N GLY A 66 -3.04 -6.51 -7.82
CA GLY A 66 -3.75 -5.60 -6.92
C GLY A 66 -3.01 -4.28 -6.71
N VAL A 67 -1.71 -4.34 -6.41
CA VAL A 67 -0.83 -3.15 -6.30
C VAL A 67 -0.87 -2.32 -7.58
N THR A 68 -0.73 -2.96 -8.74
CA THR A 68 -0.72 -2.26 -10.04
C THR A 68 -2.05 -1.54 -10.29
N VAL A 69 -3.18 -2.21 -10.06
CA VAL A 69 -4.51 -1.61 -10.23
C VAL A 69 -4.70 -0.42 -9.27
N CYS A 70 -4.36 -0.59 -7.99
CA CYS A 70 -4.44 0.49 -7.01
C CYS A 70 -3.57 1.68 -7.42
N SER A 71 -2.33 1.45 -7.87
CA SER A 71 -1.40 2.49 -8.29
C SER A 71 -1.89 3.27 -9.52
N LEU A 72 -2.44 2.57 -10.52
CA LEU A 72 -3.01 3.21 -11.72
C LEU A 72 -4.20 4.10 -11.38
N VAL A 73 -5.12 3.60 -10.56
CA VAL A 73 -6.31 4.37 -10.13
C VAL A 73 -5.90 5.53 -9.23
N LEU A 74 -4.91 5.31 -8.34
CA LEU A 74 -4.36 6.35 -7.46
C LEU A 74 -3.75 7.50 -8.28
N GLY A 75 -2.97 7.20 -9.32
CA GLY A 75 -2.43 8.20 -10.23
C GLY A 75 -3.54 8.96 -10.97
N ALA A 76 -4.51 8.24 -11.54
CA ALA A 76 -5.58 8.83 -12.31
C ALA A 76 -6.56 9.71 -11.50
N ALA A 77 -6.78 9.42 -10.22
CA ALA A 77 -7.70 10.17 -9.36
C ALA A 77 -6.99 11.15 -8.43
N GLY A 78 -5.82 10.81 -7.92
CA GLY A 78 -5.12 11.56 -6.88
C GLY A 78 -4.29 12.72 -7.43
N GLU A 79 -3.61 12.51 -8.55
CA GLU A 79 -2.79 13.58 -9.16
C GLU A 79 -3.66 14.77 -9.58
N PRO A 80 -4.77 14.62 -10.36
CA PRO A 80 -5.63 15.74 -10.72
C PRO A 80 -6.27 16.42 -9.49
N LEU A 81 -6.57 15.66 -8.44
CA LEU A 81 -7.11 16.21 -7.19
C LEU A 81 -6.14 17.21 -6.57
N ILE A 82 -4.88 16.81 -6.38
CA ILE A 82 -3.85 17.67 -5.78
C ILE A 82 -3.51 18.84 -6.69
N ALA A 83 -3.38 18.61 -8.01
CA ALA A 83 -3.12 19.66 -8.98
C ALA A 83 -4.18 20.75 -8.91
N HIS A 84 -5.46 20.37 -8.89
CA HIS A 84 -6.58 21.31 -8.79
C HIS A 84 -6.57 22.11 -7.46
N LEU A 85 -6.21 21.46 -6.35
CA LEU A 85 -6.09 22.14 -5.05
C LEU A 85 -4.93 23.15 -5.01
N LEU A 86 -3.89 22.97 -5.83
CA LEU A 86 -2.73 23.84 -5.89
C LEU A 86 -2.89 25.01 -6.85
N GLU A 87 -3.77 24.92 -7.84
CA GLU A 87 -3.96 26.00 -8.83
C GLU A 87 -4.38 27.33 -8.20
N ALA A 88 -5.36 27.31 -7.29
CA ALA A 88 -5.84 28.53 -6.63
C ALA A 88 -4.77 29.25 -5.79
N PRO A 89 -3.99 28.57 -4.92
CA PRO A 89 -2.85 29.17 -4.24
C PRO A 89 -1.78 29.73 -5.18
N LEU A 90 -1.46 29.04 -6.27
CA LEU A 90 -0.45 29.50 -7.24
C LEU A 90 -0.88 30.77 -7.94
N HIS A 91 -2.16 30.90 -8.34
CA HIS A 91 -2.71 32.13 -8.87
C HIS A 91 -2.68 33.27 -7.85
N GLY A 92 -2.96 32.98 -6.58
CA GLY A 92 -2.87 33.95 -5.48
C GLY A 92 -1.46 34.51 -5.25
N MET A 93 -0.43 33.70 -5.57
CA MET A 93 0.99 34.12 -5.52
C MET A 93 1.46 34.85 -6.78
N GLY A 94 0.58 35.13 -7.75
CA GLY A 94 0.91 35.87 -8.97
C GLY A 94 1.54 35.01 -10.09
N VAL A 95 1.47 33.68 -9.98
CA VAL A 95 1.91 32.78 -11.06
C VAL A 95 0.93 32.90 -12.23
N SER A 96 1.46 33.16 -13.44
CA SER A 96 0.61 33.24 -14.63
C SER A 96 -0.06 31.91 -14.93
N THR A 97 -1.25 31.95 -15.53
CA THR A 97 -2.03 30.76 -15.93
C THR A 97 -1.24 29.78 -16.78
N ALA A 98 -0.32 30.29 -17.62
CA ALA A 98 0.54 29.44 -18.45
C ALA A 98 1.49 28.56 -17.65
N TRP A 99 1.92 28.97 -16.46
CA TRP A 99 2.85 28.26 -15.60
C TRP A 99 2.18 27.58 -14.41
N ALA A 100 1.00 28.03 -14.00
CA ALA A 100 0.30 27.49 -12.84
C ALA A 100 -0.02 26.00 -13.02
N HIS A 101 -0.56 25.60 -14.17
CA HIS A 101 -0.91 24.21 -14.44
C HIS A 101 0.30 23.25 -14.50
N PRO A 102 1.39 23.52 -15.26
CA PRO A 102 2.57 22.67 -15.23
C PRO A 102 3.23 22.55 -13.86
N ILE A 103 3.24 23.62 -13.08
CA ILE A 103 3.83 23.63 -11.73
C ILE A 103 2.97 22.81 -10.76
N SER A 104 1.64 23.04 -10.75
CA SER A 104 0.72 22.27 -9.91
C SER A 104 0.75 20.78 -10.25
N PHE A 105 0.82 20.44 -11.52
CA PHE A 105 0.98 19.04 -11.98
C PHE A 105 2.27 18.40 -11.45
N ALA A 106 3.42 19.06 -11.62
CA ALA A 106 4.71 18.55 -11.17
C ALA A 106 4.75 18.34 -9.65
N ILE A 107 4.19 19.28 -8.88
CA ILE A 107 4.09 19.15 -7.42
C ILE A 107 3.12 18.03 -7.04
N ALA A 108 1.95 17.97 -7.67
CA ALA A 108 0.94 16.95 -7.42
C ALA A 108 1.50 15.55 -7.68
N LEU A 109 2.19 15.36 -8.80
CA LEU A 109 2.84 14.10 -9.13
C LEU A 109 3.88 13.71 -8.09
N SER A 110 4.72 14.65 -7.65
CA SER A 110 5.74 14.41 -6.64
C SER A 110 5.14 14.02 -5.29
N VAL A 111 4.08 14.71 -4.85
CA VAL A 111 3.36 14.40 -3.61
C VAL A 111 2.70 13.04 -3.71
N MET A 112 2.04 12.72 -4.83
CA MET A 112 1.39 11.42 -5.01
C MET A 112 2.37 10.26 -5.02
N VAL A 113 3.51 10.40 -5.71
CA VAL A 113 4.58 9.40 -5.69
C VAL A 113 5.12 9.22 -4.27
N TYR A 114 5.35 10.30 -3.54
CA TYR A 114 5.80 10.23 -2.15
C TYR A 114 4.80 9.50 -1.25
N LEU A 115 3.52 9.86 -1.29
CA LEU A 115 2.47 9.22 -0.50
C LEU A 115 2.32 7.73 -0.86
N HIS A 116 2.34 7.42 -2.15
CA HIS A 116 2.26 6.04 -2.64
C HIS A 116 3.42 5.20 -2.12
N VAL A 117 4.66 5.67 -2.28
CA VAL A 117 5.85 4.93 -1.85
C VAL A 117 5.90 4.80 -0.32
N VAL A 118 5.66 5.88 0.42
CA VAL A 118 5.79 5.86 1.89
C VAL A 118 4.64 5.12 2.54
N ILE A 119 3.39 5.53 2.26
CA ILE A 119 2.20 4.99 2.93
C ILE A 119 1.74 3.69 2.26
N GLY A 120 1.80 3.63 0.94
CA GLY A 120 1.33 2.48 0.17
C GLY A 120 2.30 1.29 0.15
N GLU A 121 3.60 1.53 0.32
CA GLU A 121 4.61 0.47 0.19
C GLU A 121 5.52 0.35 1.41
N MET A 122 6.26 1.41 1.82
CA MET A 122 7.28 1.30 2.85
C MET A 122 6.72 0.98 4.23
N ILE A 123 5.65 1.66 4.64
CA ILE A 123 5.04 1.45 5.96
C ILE A 123 4.50 0.02 6.09
N PRO A 124 3.61 -0.50 5.20
CA PRO A 124 3.08 -1.84 5.34
C PRO A 124 4.16 -2.92 5.23
N LYS A 125 5.16 -2.73 4.37
CA LYS A 125 6.33 -3.61 4.26
C LYS A 125 7.11 -3.68 5.57
N ASN A 126 7.45 -2.53 6.17
CA ASN A 126 8.20 -2.48 7.41
C ASN A 126 7.43 -3.08 8.58
N ILE A 127 6.12 -2.84 8.68
CA ILE A 127 5.26 -3.43 9.70
C ILE A 127 5.24 -4.96 9.56
N SER A 128 5.06 -5.48 8.35
CA SER A 128 5.02 -6.92 8.10
C SER A 128 6.35 -7.61 8.46
N LEU A 129 7.48 -6.99 8.15
CA LEU A 129 8.81 -7.50 8.50
C LEU A 129 9.08 -7.41 10.00
N ALA A 130 8.73 -6.29 10.66
CA ALA A 130 8.92 -6.11 12.10
C ALA A 130 8.08 -7.08 12.92
N THR A 131 6.83 -7.34 12.53
CA THR A 131 5.96 -8.30 13.21
C THR A 131 6.52 -9.72 13.13
N SER A 132 7.07 -10.12 11.99
CA SER A 132 7.72 -11.42 11.82
C SER A 132 8.97 -11.56 12.71
N CYS A 133 9.73 -10.49 12.91
CA CYS A 133 10.91 -10.47 13.78
C CYS A 133 10.53 -10.54 15.28
N LEU A 134 9.47 -9.84 15.70
CA LEU A 134 9.00 -9.85 17.10
C LEU A 134 8.51 -11.24 17.53
N LEU A 135 7.84 -11.98 16.66
CA LEU A 135 7.43 -13.36 16.93
C LEU A 135 8.64 -14.29 17.13
N TYR A 136 9.76 -14.01 16.43
CA TYR A 136 10.99 -14.79 16.58
C TYR A 136 11.69 -14.56 17.93
N THR A 137 11.75 -13.30 18.40
CA THR A 137 12.40 -12.98 19.69
C THR A 137 11.58 -13.45 20.90
N SER A 138 10.26 -13.54 20.76
CA SER A 138 9.37 -14.10 21.80
C SER A 138 9.57 -15.60 21.97
N ASP A 139 9.65 -16.36 20.88
CA ASP A 139 9.90 -17.81 20.92
C ASP A 139 11.29 -18.16 21.48
N ALA A 140 12.30 -17.34 21.22
CA ALA A 140 13.66 -17.54 21.72
C ALA A 140 13.83 -17.13 23.20
N ALA A 141 12.86 -16.45 23.80
CA ALA A 141 12.87 -16.06 25.21
C ALA A 141 12.14 -17.08 26.11
N ASP A 142 11.38 -18.01 25.49
CA ASP A 142 10.62 -19.07 26.19
C ASP A 142 11.36 -20.44 26.19
N GLU A 143 12.58 -20.53 25.61
CA GLU A 143 13.52 -21.65 25.72
C GLU A 143 14.62 -21.37 26.77
#